data_575117871a11fc84fddd632ac58e8104
#
_entry.id   575117871a11fc84fddd632ac58e8104
#
_cell.length_a   1.000
_cell.length_b   1.000
_cell.length_c   1.000
_cell.angle_alpha   90.00
_cell.angle_beta   90.00
_cell.angle_gamma   90.00
#
_symmetry.space_group_name_H-M   'P 1'
#
loop_
_entity.id
_entity.type
_entity.pdbx_description
1 polymer ?
#
loop_
_entity_poly.entity_id
_entity_poly.type
_entity_poly.pdbx_seq_one_letter_code
_entity_poly.pdbx_strand_id
1 'polypeptide(L)'
;LTGEVQIGKTRWLESLVTELADCGVSCVGVLAPGQWVPSEGEHADANGFEKLGIDNVLLPSGERIPFARRGDLARADGPFDEESRAAKAELAWHIDDAAIDRVNAHFDEITAHASAAAPVGAKPHSERSAEGAESKDPSRAPGLLIVDELGRLEIWRGGGLTSAMA
;
A
#
# COMPACT_ATOMS: atom_id res chain seq x y z
N LEU A 1 -4.40 11.65 2.49
CA LEU A 1 -4.71 11.50 3.91
C LEU A 1 -3.45 11.75 4.74
N THR A 2 -3.44 12.78 5.58
CA THR A 2 -2.29 13.12 6.45
C THR A 2 -2.74 13.14 7.92
N GLY A 3 -1.78 13.03 8.83
CA GLY A 3 -2.06 13.05 10.27
C GLY A 3 -0.91 12.41 11.05
N GLU A 4 -1.00 12.51 12.37
CA GLU A 4 -0.01 11.92 13.27
C GLU A 4 0.09 10.40 13.12
N VAL A 5 1.21 9.85 13.55
CA VAL A 5 1.42 8.39 13.59
C VAL A 5 0.40 7.77 14.55
N GLN A 6 -0.12 6.58 14.21
CA GLN A 6 -1.05 5.80 15.03
C GLN A 6 -2.46 6.42 15.26
N ILE A 7 -2.86 7.43 14.49
CA ILE A 7 -4.21 8.03 14.57
C ILE A 7 -5.31 7.16 13.94
N GLY A 8 -4.97 6.01 13.37
CA GLY A 8 -5.94 5.07 12.80
C GLY A 8 -6.17 5.19 11.29
N LYS A 9 -5.26 5.85 10.53
CA LYS A 9 -5.38 6.02 9.08
C LYS A 9 -5.57 4.70 8.34
N THR A 10 -4.72 3.71 8.60
CA THR A 10 -4.80 2.38 7.98
C THR A 10 -6.13 1.69 8.28
N ARG A 11 -6.60 1.70 9.54
CA ARG A 11 -7.90 1.13 9.91
C ARG A 11 -9.06 1.79 9.18
N TRP A 12 -8.99 3.11 9.01
CA TRP A 12 -9.98 3.83 8.24
C TRP A 12 -9.96 3.42 6.77
N LEU A 13 -8.76 3.26 6.17
CA LEU A 13 -8.61 2.76 4.79
C LEU A 13 -9.14 1.33 4.63
N GLU A 14 -8.90 0.43 5.59
CA GLU A 14 -9.44 -0.93 5.60
C GLU A 14 -10.98 -0.90 5.57
N SER A 15 -11.60 -0.06 6.42
CA SER A 15 -13.08 0.12 6.40
C SER A 15 -13.56 0.69 5.09
N LEU A 16 -12.87 1.71 4.55
CA LEU A 16 -13.22 2.34 3.28
C LEU A 16 -13.18 1.33 2.12
N VAL A 17 -12.15 0.50 2.04
CA VAL A 17 -12.05 -0.56 1.02
C VAL A 17 -13.24 -1.49 1.07
N THR A 18 -13.66 -1.91 2.28
CA THR A 18 -14.82 -2.77 2.47
C THR A 18 -16.11 -2.08 2.01
N GLU A 19 -16.36 -0.85 2.44
CA GLU A 19 -17.54 -0.08 2.06
C GLU A 19 -17.61 0.19 0.55
N LEU A 20 -16.47 0.49 -0.08
CA LEU A 20 -16.40 0.70 -1.52
C LEU A 20 -16.67 -0.59 -2.30
N ALA A 21 -16.17 -1.74 -1.83
CA ALA A 21 -16.46 -3.04 -2.43
C ALA A 21 -17.96 -3.36 -2.37
N ASP A 22 -18.63 -3.07 -1.25
CA ASP A 22 -20.07 -3.23 -1.09
C ASP A 22 -20.87 -2.32 -2.07
N CYS A 23 -20.29 -1.18 -2.44
CA CYS A 23 -20.85 -0.27 -3.45
C CYS A 23 -20.45 -0.64 -4.90
N GLY A 24 -19.74 -1.74 -5.12
CA GLY A 24 -19.28 -2.17 -6.44
C GLY A 24 -18.10 -1.37 -6.99
N VAL A 25 -17.36 -0.64 -6.14
CA VAL A 25 -16.15 0.07 -6.52
C VAL A 25 -14.94 -0.83 -6.25
N SER A 26 -14.16 -1.13 -7.29
CA SER A 26 -12.91 -1.89 -7.16
C SER A 26 -11.81 -1.02 -6.57
N CYS A 27 -11.17 -1.51 -5.50
CA CYS A 27 -9.95 -0.91 -4.95
C CYS A 27 -8.74 -1.74 -5.36
N VAL A 28 -7.69 -1.08 -5.81
CA VAL A 28 -6.38 -1.67 -6.15
C VAL A 28 -5.28 -0.95 -5.36
N GLY A 29 -4.12 -1.56 -5.25
CA GLY A 29 -2.99 -0.98 -4.54
C GLY A 29 -2.63 -1.72 -3.26
N VAL A 30 -2.23 -1.01 -2.20
CA VAL A 30 -1.67 -1.61 -1.01
C VAL A 30 -2.15 -0.92 0.26
N LEU A 31 -2.56 -1.71 1.25
CA LEU A 31 -2.74 -1.30 2.65
C LEU A 31 -1.54 -1.77 3.48
N ALA A 32 -1.18 -1.02 4.53
CA ALA A 32 -0.03 -1.29 5.38
C ALA A 32 -0.41 -1.50 6.86
N PRO A 33 -1.22 -2.53 7.21
CA PRO A 33 -1.62 -2.77 8.59
C PRO A 33 -0.44 -3.15 9.48
N GLY A 34 -0.40 -2.55 10.67
CA GLY A 34 0.58 -2.90 11.69
C GLY A 34 0.26 -4.24 12.35
N GLN A 35 1.31 -5.00 12.70
CA GLN A 35 1.24 -6.17 13.56
C GLN A 35 1.36 -5.71 15.02
N TRP A 36 0.28 -5.86 15.80
CA TRP A 36 0.19 -5.38 17.16
C TRP A 36 -0.03 -6.54 18.14
N VAL A 37 0.63 -6.48 19.29
CA VAL A 37 0.42 -7.40 20.41
C VAL A 37 0.19 -6.63 21.70
N PRO A 38 -0.59 -7.16 22.65
CA PRO A 38 -0.64 -6.60 23.99
C PRO A 38 0.75 -6.64 24.64
N SER A 39 1.17 -5.57 25.28
CA SER A 39 2.49 -5.46 25.91
C SER A 39 2.44 -4.51 27.11
N GLU A 40 3.19 -4.86 28.15
CA GLU A 40 3.49 -3.99 29.29
C GLU A 40 4.97 -3.57 29.29
N GLY A 41 5.70 -3.88 28.20
CA GLY A 41 7.13 -3.62 28.06
C GLY A 41 7.45 -2.18 27.67
N GLU A 42 8.73 -1.89 27.55
CA GLU A 42 9.27 -0.55 27.22
C GLU A 42 8.76 0.01 25.88
N HIS A 43 8.38 -0.87 24.94
CA HIS A 43 7.89 -0.50 23.62
C HIS A 43 6.36 -0.44 23.52
N ALA A 44 5.65 -0.62 24.65
CA ALA A 44 4.20 -0.49 24.67
C ALA A 44 3.77 0.97 24.44
N ASP A 45 2.73 1.16 23.63
CA ASP A 45 2.08 2.45 23.48
C ASP A 45 1.19 2.80 24.68
N ALA A 46 0.59 3.97 24.68
CA ALA A 46 -0.30 4.44 25.74
C ALA A 46 -1.56 3.55 25.95
N ASN A 47 -1.88 2.69 25.00
CA ASN A 47 -3.00 1.77 25.03
C ASN A 47 -2.61 0.34 25.45
N GLY A 48 -1.33 0.10 25.79
CA GLY A 48 -0.82 -1.22 26.18
C GLY A 48 -0.58 -2.15 24.98
N PHE A 49 -0.27 -1.61 23.81
CA PHE A 49 0.08 -2.39 22.62
C PHE A 49 1.47 -2.06 22.09
N GLU A 50 2.12 -3.07 21.59
CA GLU A 50 3.45 -2.97 20.97
C GLU A 50 3.38 -3.34 19.50
N LYS A 51 3.99 -2.51 18.63
CA LYS A 51 4.05 -2.77 17.19
C LYS A 51 5.30 -3.61 16.87
N LEU A 52 5.10 -4.83 16.38
CA LEU A 52 6.17 -5.76 16.02
C LEU A 52 6.60 -5.62 14.58
N GLY A 53 5.66 -5.27 13.69
CA GLY A 53 5.88 -5.24 12.26
C GLY A 53 4.78 -4.50 11.50
N ILE A 54 4.92 -4.54 10.19
CA ILE A 54 3.96 -4.01 9.21
C ILE A 54 3.82 -5.06 8.13
N ASP A 55 2.60 -5.41 7.78
CA ASP A 55 2.32 -6.18 6.59
C ASP A 55 1.92 -5.26 5.45
N ASN A 56 2.12 -5.69 4.21
CA ASN A 56 1.45 -5.11 3.06
C ASN A 56 0.34 -6.06 2.58
N VAL A 57 -0.86 -5.53 2.41
CA VAL A 57 -2.01 -6.27 1.89
C VAL A 57 -2.28 -5.76 0.48
N LEU A 58 -2.09 -6.65 -0.50
CA LEU A 58 -2.29 -6.32 -1.92
C LEU A 58 -3.78 -6.34 -2.26
N LEU A 59 -4.28 -5.29 -2.88
CA LEU A 59 -5.67 -5.17 -3.32
C LEU A 59 -5.79 -5.43 -4.83
N PRO A 60 -6.82 -6.15 -5.30
CA PRO A 60 -7.96 -6.68 -4.55
C PRO A 60 -7.75 -8.09 -3.99
N SER A 61 -6.60 -8.74 -4.22
CA SER A 61 -6.38 -10.16 -3.90
C SER A 61 -6.47 -10.47 -2.40
N GLY A 62 -6.15 -9.51 -1.54
CA GLY A 62 -6.00 -9.71 -0.11
C GLY A 62 -4.72 -10.44 0.27
N GLU A 63 -3.80 -10.68 -0.67
CA GLU A 63 -2.49 -11.28 -0.38
C GLU A 63 -1.76 -10.44 0.67
N ARG A 64 -1.32 -11.10 1.73
CA ARG A 64 -0.63 -10.45 2.85
C ARG A 64 0.85 -10.80 2.80
N ILE A 65 1.70 -9.78 2.76
CA ILE A 65 3.16 -9.90 2.70
C ILE A 65 3.72 -9.30 3.99
N PRO A 66 4.45 -10.07 4.82
CA PRO A 66 5.26 -9.50 5.89
C PRO A 66 6.28 -8.54 5.29
N PHE A 67 6.10 -7.22 5.54
CA PHE A 67 6.86 -6.18 4.83
C PHE A 67 7.97 -5.58 5.68
N ALA A 68 7.64 -5.20 6.91
CA ALA A 68 8.61 -4.60 7.83
C ALA A 68 8.54 -5.26 9.20
N ARG A 69 9.69 -5.43 9.83
CA ARG A 69 9.84 -5.89 11.21
C ARG A 69 10.67 -4.88 11.99
N ARG A 70 10.35 -4.69 13.26
CA ARG A 70 11.16 -3.81 14.12
C ARG A 70 12.60 -4.30 14.17
N GLY A 71 13.56 -3.38 14.01
CA GLY A 71 14.96 -3.72 13.77
C GLY A 71 15.63 -4.51 14.90
N ASP A 72 15.24 -4.29 16.16
CA ASP A 72 15.72 -5.06 17.31
C ASP A 72 15.25 -6.52 17.25
N LEU A 73 13.99 -6.75 16.90
CA LEU A 73 13.43 -8.09 16.73
C LEU A 73 14.03 -8.81 15.52
N ALA A 74 14.25 -8.09 14.42
CA ALA A 74 14.88 -8.68 13.24
C ALA A 74 16.32 -9.13 13.52
N ARG A 75 17.06 -8.41 14.36
CA ARG A 75 18.40 -8.83 14.79
C ARG A 75 18.40 -9.99 15.77
N ALA A 76 17.37 -10.09 16.63
CA ALA A 76 17.29 -11.14 17.64
C ALA A 76 16.89 -12.50 17.06
N ASP A 77 15.96 -12.53 16.10
CA ASP A 77 15.27 -13.76 15.69
C ASP A 77 15.73 -14.33 14.34
N GLY A 78 16.58 -13.67 13.61
CA GLY A 78 16.90 -14.22 12.30
C GLY A 78 17.58 -13.29 11.31
N PRO A 79 17.28 -13.37 10.03
CA PRO A 79 18.09 -12.79 8.98
C PRO A 79 17.94 -11.26 8.96
N PHE A 80 18.67 -10.56 9.82
CA PHE A 80 18.92 -9.15 9.63
C PHE A 80 19.96 -9.01 8.52
N ASP A 81 19.56 -8.47 7.38
CA ASP A 81 20.45 -8.19 6.27
C ASP A 81 20.98 -6.74 6.37
N GLU A 82 22.26 -6.61 6.69
CA GLU A 82 22.97 -5.32 6.76
C GLU A 82 23.10 -4.66 5.37
N GLU A 83 23.03 -5.45 4.30
CA GLU A 83 23.11 -4.97 2.92
C GLU A 83 21.76 -4.57 2.33
N SER A 84 20.64 -4.80 3.05
CA SER A 84 19.31 -4.42 2.59
C SER A 84 19.17 -2.91 2.37
N ARG A 85 18.24 -2.52 1.50
CA ARG A 85 17.91 -1.10 1.23
C ARG A 85 17.52 -0.35 2.51
N ALA A 86 16.78 -1.01 3.40
CA ALA A 86 16.34 -0.44 4.66
C ALA A 86 17.50 -0.22 5.64
N ALA A 87 18.43 -1.17 5.75
CA ALA A 87 19.62 -1.05 6.61
C ALA A 87 20.53 0.08 6.12
N LYS A 88 20.80 0.16 4.81
CA LYS A 88 21.57 1.25 4.20
C LYS A 88 20.90 2.63 4.35
N ALA A 89 19.59 2.67 4.50
CA ALA A 89 18.84 3.90 4.76
C ALA A 89 18.74 4.25 6.27
N GLU A 90 19.35 3.45 7.13
CA GLU A 90 19.34 3.62 8.60
C GLU A 90 17.92 3.69 9.18
N LEU A 91 17.02 2.86 8.68
CA LEU A 91 15.66 2.81 9.16
C LEU A 91 15.57 2.03 10.49
N ALA A 92 14.66 2.45 11.36
CA ALA A 92 14.33 1.73 12.59
C ALA A 92 13.68 0.36 12.33
N TRP A 93 13.14 0.18 11.13
CA TRP A 93 12.49 -1.02 10.66
C TRP A 93 13.38 -1.78 9.69
N HIS A 94 13.50 -3.08 9.89
CA HIS A 94 14.06 -3.97 8.88
C HIS A 94 12.98 -4.26 7.84
N ILE A 95 13.26 -4.02 6.56
CA ILE A 95 12.39 -4.32 5.43
C ILE A 95 13.13 -5.29 4.53
N ASP A 96 12.46 -6.39 4.18
CA ASP A 96 13.00 -7.38 3.25
C ASP A 96 12.95 -6.85 1.81
N ASP A 97 14.08 -6.87 1.12
CA ASP A 97 14.19 -6.42 -0.26
C ASP A 97 13.30 -7.25 -1.21
N ALA A 98 13.10 -8.53 -0.95
CA ALA A 98 12.19 -9.36 -1.72
C ALA A 98 10.72 -8.94 -1.53
N ALA A 99 10.35 -8.49 -0.32
CA ALA A 99 9.02 -7.93 -0.06
C ALA A 99 8.81 -6.61 -0.82
N ILE A 100 9.84 -5.73 -0.86
CA ILE A 100 9.81 -4.51 -1.66
C ILE A 100 9.59 -4.83 -3.13
N ASP A 101 10.37 -5.77 -3.68
CA ASP A 101 10.31 -6.14 -5.09
C ASP A 101 8.94 -6.77 -5.45
N ARG A 102 8.36 -7.59 -4.55
CA ARG A 102 7.02 -8.17 -4.74
C ARG A 102 5.92 -7.10 -4.78
N VAL A 103 5.99 -6.11 -3.91
CA VAL A 103 5.00 -5.03 -3.87
C VAL A 103 5.16 -4.10 -5.08
N ASN A 104 6.39 -3.80 -5.50
CA ASN A 104 6.64 -3.04 -6.72
C ASN A 104 6.09 -3.76 -7.96
N ALA A 105 6.30 -5.07 -8.08
CA ALA A 105 5.73 -5.85 -9.18
C ALA A 105 4.20 -5.76 -9.21
N HIS A 106 3.54 -5.72 -8.06
CA HIS A 106 2.09 -5.53 -7.99
C HIS A 106 1.65 -4.16 -8.53
N PHE A 107 2.37 -3.08 -8.21
CA PHE A 107 2.08 -1.76 -8.79
C PHE A 107 2.32 -1.71 -10.30
N ASP A 108 3.37 -2.38 -10.78
CA ASP A 108 3.64 -2.50 -12.21
C ASP A 108 2.51 -3.24 -12.94
N GLU A 109 1.95 -4.31 -12.35
CA GLU A 109 0.78 -5.03 -12.85
C GLU A 109 -0.45 -4.11 -12.93
N ILE A 110 -0.73 -3.31 -11.87
CA ILE A 110 -1.83 -2.35 -11.86
C ILE A 110 -1.67 -1.32 -12.98
N THR A 111 -0.48 -0.77 -13.16
CA THR A 111 -0.19 0.21 -14.21
C THR A 111 -0.36 -0.37 -15.61
N ALA A 112 0.12 -1.60 -15.82
CA ALA A 112 -0.04 -2.30 -17.09
C ALA A 112 -1.53 -2.53 -17.43
N HIS A 113 -2.34 -2.96 -16.46
CA HIS A 113 -3.78 -3.15 -16.65
C HIS A 113 -4.51 -1.82 -16.92
N ALA A 114 -4.18 -0.75 -16.20
CA ALA A 114 -4.76 0.56 -16.42
C ALA A 114 -4.44 1.10 -17.82
N SER A 115 -3.20 0.91 -18.30
CA SER A 115 -2.76 1.31 -19.62
C SER A 115 -3.45 0.52 -20.74
N ALA A 116 -3.68 -0.78 -20.54
CA ALA A 116 -4.38 -1.63 -21.51
C ALA A 116 -5.88 -1.29 -21.61
N ALA A 117 -6.49 -0.80 -20.52
CA ALA A 117 -7.88 -0.39 -20.49
C ALA A 117 -8.14 1.03 -21.04
N ALA A 118 -7.10 1.83 -21.29
CA ALA A 118 -7.24 3.16 -21.86
C ALA A 118 -7.70 3.06 -23.33
N PRO A 119 -8.78 3.74 -23.77
CA PRO A 119 -9.21 3.71 -25.16
C PRO A 119 -8.16 4.35 -26.05
N VAL A 120 -7.67 3.59 -27.03
CA VAL A 120 -6.82 4.10 -28.12
C VAL A 120 -7.63 5.15 -28.87
N GLY A 121 -7.33 6.45 -28.66
CA GLY A 121 -7.88 7.53 -29.48
C GLY A 121 -8.83 8.51 -28.79
N ALA A 122 -8.60 8.89 -27.54
CA ALA A 122 -9.30 10.04 -26.95
C ALA A 122 -8.82 11.34 -27.63
N LYS A 123 -9.59 11.86 -28.61
CA LYS A 123 -9.45 13.22 -29.13
C LYS A 123 -9.76 14.22 -28.01
N PRO A 124 -9.08 15.39 -27.97
CA PRO A 124 -9.38 16.42 -26.97
C PRO A 124 -10.81 16.91 -27.13
N HIS A 125 -11.46 17.12 -25.99
CA HIS A 125 -12.85 17.57 -25.89
C HIS A 125 -13.09 18.86 -26.69
N SER A 126 -13.94 18.75 -27.72
CA SER A 126 -14.78 19.84 -28.16
C SER A 126 -16.20 19.30 -28.29
N GLU A 127 -17.09 19.88 -27.49
CA GLU A 127 -18.54 19.88 -27.58
C GLU A 127 -19.25 18.52 -27.85
N ARG A 128 -19.83 17.91 -26.82
CA ARG A 128 -20.91 16.94 -26.98
C ARG A 128 -22.12 17.37 -26.17
N SER A 129 -23.16 17.66 -26.96
CA SER A 129 -24.56 17.76 -26.52
C SER A 129 -25.00 16.49 -25.82
N ALA A 130 -25.83 16.66 -24.80
CA ALA A 130 -26.52 15.63 -24.08
C ALA A 130 -27.44 14.84 -25.03
N GLU A 131 -27.27 13.53 -25.09
CA GLU A 131 -28.29 12.51 -25.28
C GLU A 131 -27.60 11.19 -25.65
N GLY A 132 -27.81 10.16 -24.84
CA GLY A 132 -27.36 8.81 -25.19
C GLY A 132 -27.02 7.95 -23.97
N ALA A 133 -27.87 6.99 -23.72
CA ALA A 133 -27.81 5.97 -22.71
C ALA A 133 -26.38 5.57 -22.27
N GLU A 134 -26.11 5.72 -21.00
CA GLU A 134 -24.92 5.24 -20.31
C GLU A 134 -24.89 3.71 -20.40
N SER A 135 -24.10 3.19 -21.32
CA SER A 135 -23.82 1.76 -21.40
C SER A 135 -23.00 1.41 -20.15
N LYS A 136 -23.64 0.81 -19.16
CA LYS A 136 -23.00 0.18 -18.02
C LYS A 136 -22.27 -1.07 -18.53
N ASP A 137 -21.04 -0.90 -19.00
CA ASP A 137 -20.11 -2.00 -19.17
C ASP A 137 -19.56 -2.35 -17.77
N PRO A 138 -19.94 -3.51 -17.20
CA PRO A 138 -19.50 -3.92 -15.86
C PRO A 138 -17.98 -4.17 -15.78
N SER A 139 -17.25 -4.20 -16.90
CA SER A 139 -15.80 -4.34 -16.94
C SER A 139 -15.05 -3.02 -16.63
N ARG A 140 -15.77 -1.90 -16.57
CA ARG A 140 -15.23 -0.56 -16.31
C ARG A 140 -15.77 0.04 -15.03
N ALA A 141 -15.80 -0.72 -13.94
CA ALA A 141 -16.07 -0.14 -12.63
C ALA A 141 -14.99 0.90 -12.31
N PRO A 142 -15.37 2.09 -11.83
CA PRO A 142 -14.38 3.08 -11.41
C PRO A 142 -13.49 2.45 -10.33
N GLY A 143 -12.19 2.38 -10.59
CA GLY A 143 -11.21 1.85 -9.65
C GLY A 143 -10.62 2.96 -8.79
N LEU A 144 -10.35 2.68 -7.53
CA LEU A 144 -9.61 3.55 -6.64
C LEU A 144 -8.23 2.94 -6.35
N LEU A 145 -7.16 3.67 -6.65
CA LEU A 145 -5.81 3.29 -6.24
C LEU A 145 -5.57 3.74 -4.80
N ILE A 146 -5.14 2.81 -3.96
CA ILE A 146 -4.80 3.05 -2.57
C ILE A 146 -3.31 2.78 -2.37
N VAL A 147 -2.62 3.77 -1.80
CA VAL A 147 -1.25 3.65 -1.31
C VAL A 147 -1.27 4.18 0.12
N ASP A 148 -1.28 3.27 1.11
CA ASP A 148 -1.49 3.63 2.52
C ASP A 148 -0.29 4.38 3.11
N GLU A 149 0.93 3.93 2.80
CA GLU A 149 2.14 4.53 3.36
C GLU A 149 3.24 4.64 2.31
N LEU A 150 3.81 5.85 2.18
CA LEU A 150 5.06 6.13 1.49
C LEU A 150 6.00 6.81 2.49
N GLY A 151 7.18 6.27 2.68
CA GLY A 151 8.12 6.71 3.69
C GLY A 151 9.37 7.41 3.15
N ARG A 152 10.39 7.47 4.00
CA ARG A 152 11.68 8.08 3.65
C ARG A 152 12.44 7.30 2.58
N LEU A 153 12.20 5.99 2.51
CA LEU A 153 12.87 5.12 1.56
C LEU A 153 12.46 5.48 0.13
N GLU A 154 11.16 5.73 -0.09
CA GLU A 154 10.60 6.11 -1.38
C GLU A 154 10.96 7.55 -1.75
N ILE A 155 10.65 8.47 -0.85
CA ILE A 155 10.66 9.91 -1.16
C ILE A 155 12.10 10.46 -1.23
N TRP A 156 13.01 9.97 -0.36
CA TRP A 156 14.33 10.58 -0.19
C TRP A 156 15.48 9.74 -0.70
N ARG A 157 15.32 8.42 -0.80
CA ARG A 157 16.40 7.49 -1.16
C ARG A 157 16.20 6.83 -2.51
N GLY A 158 15.05 7.00 -3.15
CA GLY A 158 14.74 6.38 -4.44
C GLY A 158 14.73 4.84 -4.38
N GLY A 159 14.46 4.29 -3.19
CA GLY A 159 14.29 2.86 -2.94
C GLY A 159 12.86 2.55 -2.55
N GLY A 160 12.59 1.37 -1.96
CA GLY A 160 11.27 1.00 -1.48
C GLY A 160 10.23 0.86 -2.59
N LEU A 161 9.01 1.36 -2.37
CA LEU A 161 7.86 1.20 -3.26
C LEU A 161 7.87 2.23 -4.41
N THR A 162 8.92 2.22 -5.23
CA THR A 162 9.12 3.21 -6.30
C THR A 162 8.08 3.12 -7.41
N SER A 163 7.57 1.92 -7.73
CA SER A 163 6.52 1.72 -8.73
C SER A 163 5.17 2.32 -8.30
N ALA A 164 4.95 2.57 -7.00
CA ALA A 164 3.77 3.29 -6.52
C ALA A 164 3.78 4.78 -6.89
N MET A 165 4.93 5.33 -7.28
CA MET A 165 5.12 6.75 -7.61
C MET A 165 5.27 6.98 -9.12
N ALA A 166 5.27 5.94 -9.94
CA ALA A 166 5.37 6.00 -11.39
C ALA A 166 3.98 6.23 -12.02
#